data_d11081a81fff0ff6c0ec86dbcd626cd7
#
_entry.id   d11081a81fff0ff6c0ec86dbcd626cd7
#
_cell.length_a   1.000
_cell.length_b   1.000
_cell.length_c   1.000
_cell.angle_alpha   90.00
_cell.angle_beta   90.00
_cell.angle_gamma   90.00
#
_symmetry.space_group_name_H-M   'P 1'
#
loop_
_entity.id
_entity.type
_entity.pdbx_description
1 polymer ?
#
loop_
_entity_poly.entity_id
_entity_poly.type
_entity_poly.pdbx_seq_one_letter_code
_entity_poly.pdbx_strand_id
1 'polypeptide(L)'
;MAADDGLGFKDPAKKRNLTFAVLPIGKLEVISHQRKASDAHVKRVIGSVERVGFVTPVVVVERDDGGYWIIDGQHRFLAAQELGLRQLPAVIVPRDMARRMLTLNVEKEPNIRERSAVALSIYQEMAEQHPKMTEDDAEVADAVQQAHYVTLGLAYAESGRLAGSQFEPILKKCDSYMDRPLTECLPEREARAAKVVEAHRLVRAISDALKESGAWHEFVGAQIVSHANPLKRARKQHSFDETFDKMIAKLHDLEEHPEKVLRGG
;
A
#
# COMPACT_ATOMS: atom_id res chain seq x y z
N MET A 1 -29.45 -22.32 15.95
CA MET A 1 -28.43 -23.17 16.58
C MET A 1 -27.29 -22.23 16.96
N ALA A 2 -27.03 -22.09 18.26
CA ALA A 2 -25.93 -21.32 18.80
C ALA A 2 -24.60 -21.88 18.28
N ALA A 3 -23.56 -21.07 18.27
CA ALA A 3 -22.20 -21.50 17.95
C ALA A 3 -21.67 -22.45 19.04
N ASP A 4 -22.11 -23.72 18.97
CA ASP A 4 -21.85 -24.72 20.01
C ASP A 4 -20.46 -25.38 19.90
N ASP A 5 -19.64 -25.00 18.90
CA ASP A 5 -18.29 -25.50 18.66
C ASP A 5 -17.22 -24.40 18.67
N GLY A 6 -17.42 -23.32 19.43
CA GLY A 6 -16.44 -22.26 19.53
C GLY A 6 -15.31 -22.60 20.51
N LEU A 7 -14.03 -22.41 20.08
CA LEU A 7 -12.86 -22.52 20.92
C LEU A 7 -12.70 -21.27 21.79
N GLY A 8 -13.03 -21.40 23.09
CA GLY A 8 -12.81 -20.33 24.05
C GLY A 8 -11.34 -20.20 24.45
N PHE A 9 -10.82 -18.98 24.52
CA PHE A 9 -9.50 -18.69 25.02
C PHE A 9 -9.45 -17.35 25.77
N LYS A 10 -8.41 -17.15 26.57
CA LYS A 10 -8.19 -15.88 27.26
C LYS A 10 -7.13 -15.05 26.54
N ASP A 11 -7.45 -13.79 26.28
CA ASP A 11 -6.46 -12.81 25.85
C ASP A 11 -5.30 -12.75 26.86
N PRO A 12 -4.04 -12.91 26.38
CA PRO A 12 -2.89 -13.00 27.29
C PRO A 12 -2.59 -11.70 28.03
N ALA A 13 -2.97 -10.53 27.49
CA ALA A 13 -2.68 -9.22 28.06
C ALA A 13 -3.71 -8.80 29.12
N LYS A 14 -5.00 -8.88 28.80
CA LYS A 14 -6.10 -8.40 29.66
C LYS A 14 -6.94 -9.52 30.26
N LYS A 15 -6.61 -10.79 29.96
CA LYS A 15 -7.27 -12.01 30.48
C LYS A 15 -8.78 -12.07 30.18
N ARG A 16 -9.23 -11.41 29.13
CA ARG A 16 -10.62 -11.42 28.69
C ARG A 16 -10.94 -12.70 27.96
N ASN A 17 -12.17 -13.18 28.09
CA ASN A 17 -12.63 -14.35 27.34
C ASN A 17 -12.93 -13.95 25.90
N LEU A 18 -12.35 -14.68 24.98
CA LEU A 18 -12.57 -14.59 23.54
C LEU A 18 -13.01 -15.96 23.03
N THR A 19 -13.75 -16.00 21.92
CA THR A 19 -14.17 -17.25 21.30
C THR A 19 -13.83 -17.24 19.83
N PHE A 20 -13.08 -18.22 19.35
CA PHE A 20 -12.94 -18.49 17.92
C PHE A 20 -14.05 -19.39 17.46
N ALA A 21 -14.74 -19.04 16.37
CA ALA A 21 -15.81 -19.82 15.79
C ALA A 21 -15.89 -19.64 14.28
N VAL A 22 -16.49 -20.61 13.58
CA VAL A 22 -16.85 -20.48 12.16
C VAL A 22 -18.33 -20.12 12.09
N LEU A 23 -18.64 -18.88 11.68
CA LEU A 23 -19.99 -18.33 11.73
C LEU A 23 -20.66 -18.31 10.36
N PRO A 24 -21.98 -18.57 10.27
CA PRO A 24 -22.76 -18.42 9.05
C PRO A 24 -22.71 -16.94 8.57
N ILE A 25 -22.38 -16.72 7.29
CA ILE A 25 -22.32 -15.37 6.70
C ILE A 25 -23.64 -14.61 6.86
N GLY A 26 -24.78 -15.29 6.74
CA GLY A 26 -26.09 -14.65 6.91
C GLY A 26 -26.40 -14.13 8.31
N LYS A 27 -25.57 -14.45 9.31
CA LYS A 27 -25.67 -13.90 10.67
C LYS A 27 -24.73 -12.72 10.92
N LEU A 28 -23.87 -12.40 9.94
CA LEU A 28 -22.86 -11.34 10.04
C LEU A 28 -23.36 -10.07 9.34
N GLU A 29 -23.17 -8.94 9.99
CA GLU A 29 -23.55 -7.64 9.46
C GLU A 29 -22.47 -6.59 9.77
N VAL A 30 -22.23 -5.70 8.82
CA VAL A 30 -21.27 -4.60 8.99
C VAL A 30 -21.94 -3.46 9.75
N ILE A 31 -21.26 -2.89 10.74
CA ILE A 31 -21.76 -1.72 11.46
C ILE A 31 -21.88 -0.52 10.51
N SER A 32 -23.01 0.17 10.55
CA SER A 32 -23.40 1.28 9.66
C SER A 32 -22.43 2.49 9.65
N HIS A 33 -21.52 2.59 10.60
CA HIS A 33 -20.56 3.71 10.76
C HIS A 33 -19.15 3.36 10.27
N GLN A 34 -18.93 2.20 9.64
CA GLN A 34 -17.65 1.88 9.01
C GLN A 34 -17.54 2.58 7.65
N ARG A 35 -16.29 2.95 7.27
CA ARG A 35 -16.01 3.57 5.96
C ARG A 35 -16.49 2.64 4.83
N LYS A 36 -16.97 3.23 3.73
CA LYS A 36 -17.31 2.46 2.52
C LYS A 36 -16.10 1.65 2.08
N ALA A 37 -16.28 0.33 1.93
CA ALA A 37 -15.21 -0.55 1.50
C ALA A 37 -14.73 -0.19 0.09
N SER A 38 -13.44 -0.34 -0.15
CA SER A 38 -12.84 -0.15 -1.47
C SER A 38 -12.98 -1.43 -2.30
N ASP A 39 -13.65 -1.36 -3.45
CA ASP A 39 -13.81 -2.49 -4.37
C ASP A 39 -12.46 -3.07 -4.82
N ALA A 40 -11.45 -2.20 -5.03
CA ALA A 40 -10.10 -2.65 -5.38
C ALA A 40 -9.43 -3.44 -4.25
N HIS A 41 -9.72 -3.11 -2.98
CA HIS A 41 -9.21 -3.86 -1.84
C HIS A 41 -9.95 -5.20 -1.71
N VAL A 42 -11.28 -5.23 -1.90
CA VAL A 42 -12.06 -6.49 -1.89
C VAL A 42 -11.52 -7.46 -2.94
N LYS A 43 -11.26 -7.02 -4.18
CA LYS A 43 -10.67 -7.85 -5.24
C LYS A 43 -9.31 -8.43 -4.86
N ARG A 44 -8.44 -7.65 -4.21
CA ARG A 44 -7.13 -8.16 -3.71
C ARG A 44 -7.31 -9.22 -2.63
N VAL A 45 -8.27 -9.02 -1.72
CA VAL A 45 -8.58 -10.01 -0.68
C VAL A 45 -9.14 -11.28 -1.29
N ILE A 46 -10.01 -11.20 -2.31
CA ILE A 46 -10.50 -12.35 -3.08
C ILE A 46 -9.34 -13.17 -3.63
N GLY A 47 -8.42 -12.54 -4.37
CA GLY A 47 -7.26 -13.23 -4.93
C GLY A 47 -6.36 -13.86 -3.85
N SER A 48 -6.22 -13.25 -2.68
CA SER A 48 -5.51 -13.86 -1.54
C SER A 48 -6.25 -15.06 -0.98
N VAL A 49 -7.57 -14.96 -0.81
CA VAL A 49 -8.41 -16.04 -0.27
C VAL A 49 -8.45 -17.24 -1.22
N GLU A 50 -8.51 -17.03 -2.53
CA GLU A 50 -8.44 -18.10 -3.53
C GLU A 50 -7.13 -18.88 -3.49
N ARG A 51 -6.02 -18.22 -3.15
CA ARG A 51 -4.69 -18.84 -3.10
C ARG A 51 -4.39 -19.53 -1.78
N VAL A 52 -4.67 -18.89 -0.66
CA VAL A 52 -4.22 -19.37 0.67
C VAL A 52 -5.38 -19.65 1.64
N GLY A 53 -6.62 -19.40 1.25
CA GLY A 53 -7.80 -19.53 2.11
C GLY A 53 -7.94 -18.39 3.13
N PHE A 54 -8.92 -18.52 4.03
CA PHE A 54 -9.13 -17.58 5.14
C PHE A 54 -8.22 -17.92 6.33
N VAL A 55 -7.00 -17.41 6.33
CA VAL A 55 -6.02 -17.58 7.43
C VAL A 55 -6.19 -16.55 8.55
N THR A 56 -6.85 -15.43 8.28
CA THR A 56 -7.10 -14.37 9.27
C THR A 56 -8.60 -14.23 9.52
N PRO A 57 -9.12 -14.52 10.73
CA PRO A 57 -10.55 -14.42 11.05
C PRO A 57 -11.00 -12.94 11.09
N VAL A 58 -12.30 -12.71 10.87
CA VAL A 58 -12.93 -11.42 11.18
C VAL A 58 -13.13 -11.28 12.69
N VAL A 59 -13.23 -10.04 13.19
CA VAL A 59 -13.57 -9.80 14.60
C VAL A 59 -15.00 -9.32 14.70
N VAL A 60 -15.77 -9.95 15.57
CA VAL A 60 -17.21 -9.71 15.70
C VAL A 60 -17.63 -9.54 17.16
N VAL A 61 -18.77 -8.88 17.36
CA VAL A 61 -19.46 -8.80 18.64
C VAL A 61 -20.88 -9.35 18.49
N GLU A 62 -21.37 -10.08 19.47
CA GLU A 62 -22.71 -10.65 19.49
C GLU A 62 -23.77 -9.55 19.62
N ARG A 63 -24.86 -9.71 18.85
CA ARG A 63 -26.08 -8.89 18.87
C ARG A 63 -27.12 -9.51 19.78
N ASP A 64 -28.09 -8.70 20.20
CA ASP A 64 -29.19 -9.17 21.05
C ASP A 64 -30.17 -10.14 20.33
N ASP A 65 -30.17 -10.10 18.99
CA ASP A 65 -31.02 -10.96 18.13
C ASP A 65 -30.32 -12.29 17.72
N GLY A 66 -29.13 -12.58 18.26
CA GLY A 66 -28.33 -13.77 17.94
C GLY A 66 -27.56 -13.68 16.62
N GLY A 67 -27.46 -12.49 16.03
CA GLY A 67 -26.54 -12.15 14.95
C GLY A 67 -25.24 -11.57 15.49
N TYR A 68 -24.36 -11.10 14.58
CA TYR A 68 -23.06 -10.54 14.93
C TYR A 68 -22.77 -9.28 14.15
N TRP A 69 -22.25 -8.25 14.83
CA TRP A 69 -21.67 -7.07 14.20
C TRP A 69 -20.20 -7.30 13.89
N ILE A 70 -19.78 -7.03 12.66
CA ILE A 70 -18.37 -7.06 12.25
C ILE A 70 -17.70 -5.77 12.75
N ILE A 71 -16.70 -5.93 13.62
CA ILE A 71 -15.90 -4.84 14.18
C ILE A 71 -14.64 -4.60 13.35
N ASP A 72 -14.03 -5.70 12.85
CA ASP A 72 -12.86 -5.67 11.97
C ASP A 72 -12.96 -6.77 10.90
N GLY A 73 -12.39 -6.50 9.71
CA GLY A 73 -12.37 -7.43 8.60
C GLY A 73 -13.53 -7.27 7.60
N GLN A 74 -14.09 -6.06 7.45
CA GLN A 74 -15.17 -5.79 6.49
C GLN A 74 -14.81 -6.24 5.07
N HIS A 75 -13.58 -5.97 4.58
CA HIS A 75 -13.15 -6.40 3.24
C HIS A 75 -13.11 -7.92 3.10
N ARG A 76 -12.70 -8.63 4.17
CA ARG A 76 -12.71 -10.11 4.24
C ARG A 76 -14.13 -10.66 4.18
N PHE A 77 -15.07 -10.03 4.87
CA PHE A 77 -16.49 -10.40 4.81
C PHE A 77 -17.07 -10.18 3.41
N LEU A 78 -16.83 -9.03 2.79
CA LEU A 78 -17.30 -8.75 1.44
C LEU A 78 -16.69 -9.71 0.40
N ALA A 79 -15.39 -10.01 0.53
CA ALA A 79 -14.75 -11.02 -0.31
C ALA A 79 -15.39 -12.40 -0.15
N ALA A 80 -15.72 -12.80 1.10
CA ALA A 80 -16.41 -14.06 1.35
C ALA A 80 -17.81 -14.11 0.73
N GLN A 81 -18.55 -12.99 0.73
CA GLN A 81 -19.84 -12.87 0.06
C GLN A 81 -19.73 -13.00 -1.47
N GLU A 82 -18.75 -12.30 -2.08
CA GLU A 82 -18.50 -12.36 -3.53
C GLU A 82 -18.06 -13.78 -3.98
N LEU A 83 -17.29 -14.48 -3.14
CA LEU A 83 -16.90 -15.87 -3.35
C LEU A 83 -18.02 -16.88 -3.09
N GLY A 84 -19.21 -16.45 -2.65
CA GLY A 84 -20.35 -17.32 -2.37
C GLY A 84 -20.14 -18.26 -1.18
N LEU A 85 -19.26 -17.94 -0.26
CA LEU A 85 -19.00 -18.75 0.93
C LEU A 85 -20.21 -18.70 1.88
N ARG A 86 -20.44 -19.80 2.58
CA ARG A 86 -21.58 -19.92 3.52
C ARG A 86 -21.19 -19.59 4.95
N GLN A 87 -19.92 -19.69 5.28
CA GLN A 87 -19.37 -19.53 6.63
C GLN A 87 -18.08 -18.76 6.58
N LEU A 88 -17.73 -18.09 7.69
CA LEU A 88 -16.53 -17.27 7.82
C LEU A 88 -15.90 -17.48 9.20
N PRO A 89 -14.58 -17.70 9.31
CA PRO A 89 -13.90 -17.77 10.60
C PRO A 89 -13.91 -16.40 11.29
N ALA A 90 -14.25 -16.40 12.57
CA ALA A 90 -14.43 -15.20 13.37
C ALA A 90 -13.86 -15.35 14.79
N VAL A 91 -13.42 -14.24 15.36
CA VAL A 91 -13.14 -14.09 16.79
C VAL A 91 -14.26 -13.24 17.40
N ILE A 92 -15.02 -13.85 18.32
CA ILE A 92 -16.10 -13.19 19.05
C ILE A 92 -15.48 -12.49 20.27
N VAL A 93 -15.69 -11.18 20.38
CA VAL A 93 -15.17 -10.35 21.47
C VAL A 93 -16.30 -9.81 22.35
N PRO A 94 -16.03 -9.53 23.65
CA PRO A 94 -16.99 -8.87 24.54
C PRO A 94 -17.38 -7.47 24.04
N ARG A 95 -18.61 -7.01 24.34
CA ARG A 95 -19.15 -5.71 23.88
C ARG A 95 -18.33 -4.51 24.31
N ASP A 96 -17.78 -4.52 25.53
CA ASP A 96 -16.93 -3.44 26.02
C ASP A 96 -15.60 -3.35 25.26
N MET A 97 -15.05 -4.47 24.83
CA MET A 97 -13.88 -4.55 23.97
C MET A 97 -14.20 -4.05 22.55
N ALA A 98 -15.35 -4.43 21.99
CA ALA A 98 -15.81 -3.99 20.68
C ALA A 98 -15.90 -2.46 20.58
N ARG A 99 -16.45 -1.78 21.58
CA ARG A 99 -16.53 -0.31 21.65
C ARG A 99 -15.14 0.33 21.59
N ARG A 100 -14.16 -0.22 22.33
CA ARG A 100 -12.77 0.29 22.33
C ARG A 100 -12.08 0.02 20.98
N MET A 101 -12.32 -1.14 20.37
CA MET A 101 -11.77 -1.47 19.06
C MET A 101 -12.29 -0.51 17.98
N LEU A 102 -13.57 -0.20 17.96
CA LEU A 102 -14.14 0.76 17.02
C LEU A 102 -13.52 2.17 17.15
N THR A 103 -13.13 2.56 18.37
CA THR A 103 -12.45 3.83 18.62
C THR A 103 -10.97 3.80 18.21
N LEU A 104 -10.33 2.61 18.28
CA LEU A 104 -8.91 2.39 17.97
C LEU A 104 -8.68 1.90 16.53
N ASN A 105 -9.73 1.32 15.88
CA ASN A 105 -9.66 0.81 14.51
C ASN A 105 -9.65 1.96 13.49
N VAL A 106 -8.63 2.76 13.58
CA VAL A 106 -8.07 3.42 12.44
C VAL A 106 -7.12 2.40 11.82
N GLU A 107 -7.63 1.39 11.08
CA GLU A 107 -6.78 0.61 10.18
C GLU A 107 -6.17 1.61 9.20
N LYS A 108 -4.95 2.01 9.54
CA LYS A 108 -4.13 2.83 8.69
C LYS A 108 -3.75 1.92 7.51
N GLU A 109 -4.34 2.18 6.34
CA GLU A 109 -3.81 1.55 5.13
C GLU A 109 -2.29 1.77 5.13
N PRO A 110 -1.47 0.71 4.90
CA PRO A 110 -0.03 0.87 4.85
C PRO A 110 0.31 2.01 3.90
N ASN A 111 1.06 2.98 4.37
CA ASN A 111 1.50 4.09 3.52
C ASN A 111 2.49 3.56 2.47
N ILE A 112 2.79 4.38 1.46
CA ILE A 112 3.66 3.97 0.35
C ILE A 112 5.04 3.51 0.83
N ARG A 113 5.59 4.12 1.89
CA ARG A 113 6.89 3.74 2.46
C ARG A 113 6.84 2.34 3.08
N GLU A 114 5.77 2.03 3.83
CA GLU A 114 5.57 0.71 4.44
C GLU A 114 5.38 -0.37 3.36
N ARG A 115 4.57 -0.09 2.32
CA ARG A 115 4.39 -1.01 1.17
C ARG A 115 5.70 -1.26 0.43
N SER A 116 6.47 -0.20 0.19
CA SER A 116 7.76 -0.28 -0.50
C SER A 116 8.81 -1.04 0.32
N ALA A 117 8.82 -0.88 1.64
CA ALA A 117 9.74 -1.62 2.51
C ALA A 117 9.43 -3.13 2.51
N VAL A 118 8.15 -3.51 2.58
CA VAL A 118 7.71 -4.91 2.50
C VAL A 118 8.03 -5.50 1.12
N ALA A 119 7.72 -4.79 0.05
CA ALA A 119 8.02 -5.23 -1.32
C ALA A 119 9.51 -5.45 -1.55
N LEU A 120 10.37 -4.54 -1.06
CA LEU A 120 11.82 -4.68 -1.15
C LEU A 120 12.32 -5.91 -0.38
N SER A 121 11.83 -6.13 0.85
CA SER A 121 12.22 -7.29 1.65
C SER A 121 11.87 -8.61 0.96
N ILE A 122 10.65 -8.72 0.42
CA ILE A 122 10.19 -9.90 -0.33
C ILE A 122 11.04 -10.09 -1.60
N TYR A 123 11.29 -9.00 -2.34
CA TYR A 123 12.08 -9.04 -3.56
C TYR A 123 13.52 -9.56 -3.32
N GLN A 124 14.17 -9.06 -2.27
CA GLN A 124 15.52 -9.48 -1.89
C GLN A 124 15.54 -10.94 -1.46
N GLU A 125 14.58 -11.39 -0.66
CA GLU A 125 14.44 -12.79 -0.27
C GLU A 125 14.26 -13.71 -1.49
N MET A 126 13.38 -13.34 -2.43
CA MET A 126 13.17 -14.11 -3.67
C MET A 126 14.43 -14.14 -4.55
N ALA A 127 15.16 -13.02 -4.64
CA ALA A 127 16.41 -12.97 -5.41
C ALA A 127 17.50 -13.89 -4.81
N GLU A 128 17.54 -14.03 -3.49
CA GLU A 128 18.46 -14.96 -2.80
C GLU A 128 18.05 -16.43 -2.99
N GLN A 129 16.76 -16.72 -2.83
CA GLN A 129 16.24 -18.10 -2.90
C GLN A 129 16.11 -18.60 -4.34
N HIS A 130 15.76 -17.74 -5.28
CA HIS A 130 15.48 -18.05 -6.69
C HIS A 130 16.24 -17.15 -7.67
N PRO A 131 17.59 -17.17 -7.70
CA PRO A 131 18.42 -16.20 -8.43
C PRO A 131 18.21 -16.19 -9.96
N LYS A 132 17.59 -17.25 -10.51
CA LYS A 132 17.30 -17.38 -11.95
C LYS A 132 15.85 -17.02 -12.31
N MET A 133 14.98 -16.77 -11.33
CA MET A 133 13.60 -16.37 -11.56
C MET A 133 13.60 -14.98 -12.21
N THR A 134 12.78 -14.79 -13.24
CA THR A 134 12.67 -13.48 -13.91
C THR A 134 11.82 -12.54 -13.09
N GLU A 135 12.09 -11.26 -13.20
CA GLU A 135 11.38 -10.24 -12.41
C GLU A 135 9.90 -10.10 -12.80
N ASP A 136 9.57 -10.39 -14.06
CA ASP A 136 8.20 -10.39 -14.59
C ASP A 136 7.43 -11.69 -14.35
N ASP A 137 8.04 -12.66 -13.65
CA ASP A 137 7.36 -13.88 -13.25
C ASP A 137 6.10 -13.57 -12.43
N ALA A 138 5.03 -14.32 -12.66
CA ALA A 138 3.76 -14.10 -12.00
C ALA A 138 3.86 -14.21 -10.46
N GLU A 139 4.75 -15.07 -9.95
CA GLU A 139 4.98 -15.23 -8.51
C GLU A 139 5.61 -13.96 -7.92
N VAL A 140 6.59 -13.36 -8.60
CA VAL A 140 7.22 -12.10 -8.20
C VAL A 140 6.21 -10.97 -8.26
N ALA A 141 5.48 -10.85 -9.38
CA ALA A 141 4.48 -9.80 -9.57
C ALA A 141 3.37 -9.85 -8.51
N ASP A 142 2.94 -11.05 -8.14
CA ASP A 142 1.95 -11.27 -7.09
C ASP A 142 2.47 -10.91 -5.70
N ALA A 143 3.71 -11.29 -5.37
CA ALA A 143 4.30 -11.07 -4.06
C ALA A 143 4.65 -9.59 -3.83
N VAL A 144 5.25 -8.94 -4.83
CA VAL A 144 5.71 -7.54 -4.78
C VAL A 144 4.57 -6.55 -5.08
N GLN A 145 3.53 -6.98 -5.81
CA GLN A 145 2.33 -6.22 -6.25
C GLN A 145 2.62 -5.14 -7.31
N GLN A 146 3.66 -4.36 -7.18
CA GLN A 146 4.00 -3.28 -8.11
C GLN A 146 5.53 -3.13 -8.21
N ALA A 147 6.07 -3.14 -9.41
CA ALA A 147 7.50 -3.03 -9.66
C ALA A 147 8.14 -1.78 -8.99
N HIS A 148 7.45 -0.65 -9.07
CA HIS A 148 7.95 0.61 -8.50
C HIS A 148 8.04 0.62 -6.96
N TYR A 149 7.42 -0.32 -6.26
CA TYR A 149 7.61 -0.43 -4.81
C TYR A 149 9.02 -0.89 -4.46
N VAL A 150 9.65 -1.74 -5.29
CA VAL A 150 11.06 -2.14 -5.10
C VAL A 150 11.97 -0.92 -5.25
N THR A 151 11.81 -0.16 -6.34
CA THR A 151 12.58 1.06 -6.59
C THR A 151 12.40 2.10 -5.47
N LEU A 152 11.15 2.32 -5.01
CA LEU A 152 10.90 3.21 -3.89
C LEU A 152 11.45 2.66 -2.57
N GLY A 153 11.42 1.36 -2.34
CA GLY A 153 12.00 0.72 -1.16
C GLY A 153 13.50 1.00 -1.04
N LEU A 154 14.24 0.83 -2.15
CA LEU A 154 15.66 1.18 -2.26
C LEU A 154 15.88 2.68 -2.05
N ALA A 155 15.08 3.53 -2.69
CA ALA A 155 15.17 4.98 -2.54
C ALA A 155 14.89 5.45 -1.09
N TYR A 156 13.95 4.81 -0.37
CA TYR A 156 13.69 5.07 1.04
C TYR A 156 14.80 4.56 1.97
N ALA A 157 15.48 3.47 1.59
CA ALA A 157 16.64 2.96 2.32
C ALA A 157 17.81 3.96 2.23
N GLU A 158 18.04 4.55 1.06
CA GLU A 158 19.06 5.56 0.83
C GLU A 158 18.69 6.92 1.47
N SER A 159 17.43 7.35 1.30
CA SER A 159 16.93 8.63 1.80
C SER A 159 15.71 8.49 2.70
N GLY A 160 15.92 8.42 4.01
CA GLY A 160 14.84 8.27 5.00
C GLY A 160 13.81 9.40 5.01
N ARG A 161 14.06 10.53 4.33
CA ARG A 161 13.15 11.67 4.22
C ARG A 161 12.50 11.81 2.83
N LEU A 162 12.63 10.78 1.98
CA LEU A 162 12.02 10.77 0.65
C LEU A 162 10.51 11.00 0.70
N ALA A 163 10.00 11.93 -0.11
CA ALA A 163 8.57 12.14 -0.31
C ALA A 163 8.05 11.26 -1.48
N GLY A 164 8.18 9.93 -1.36
CA GLY A 164 7.92 8.98 -2.44
C GLY A 164 6.51 9.03 -3.01
N SER A 165 5.52 9.44 -2.22
CA SER A 165 4.14 9.62 -2.69
C SER A 165 4.01 10.66 -3.81
N GLN A 166 4.92 11.63 -3.89
CA GLN A 166 4.94 12.63 -4.97
C GLN A 166 5.39 12.02 -6.30
N PHE A 167 6.24 10.99 -6.27
CA PHE A 167 6.78 10.32 -7.45
C PHE A 167 5.96 9.09 -7.88
N GLU A 168 5.16 8.52 -6.99
CA GLU A 168 4.37 7.31 -7.27
C GLU A 168 3.52 7.40 -8.55
N PRO A 169 2.80 8.50 -8.85
CA PRO A 169 1.99 8.60 -10.07
C PRO A 169 2.83 8.57 -11.37
N ILE A 170 4.09 8.99 -11.31
CA ILE A 170 5.03 8.96 -12.43
C ILE A 170 5.59 7.54 -12.57
N LEU A 171 6.08 6.98 -11.47
CA LEU A 171 6.65 5.63 -11.42
C LEU A 171 5.68 4.56 -11.90
N LYS A 172 4.40 4.64 -11.55
CA LYS A 172 3.35 3.75 -12.08
C LYS A 172 3.27 3.70 -13.60
N LYS A 173 3.74 4.73 -14.30
CA LYS A 173 3.68 4.83 -15.76
C LYS A 173 4.99 4.48 -16.46
N CYS A 174 6.10 4.43 -15.75
CA CYS A 174 7.41 4.20 -16.35
C CYS A 174 8.25 3.11 -15.69
N ASP A 175 7.88 2.64 -14.49
CA ASP A 175 8.64 1.66 -13.76
C ASP A 175 7.91 0.31 -13.74
N SER A 176 8.17 -0.52 -14.75
CA SER A 176 7.62 -1.86 -14.94
C SER A 176 8.59 -2.96 -14.53
N TYR A 177 8.08 -4.17 -14.42
CA TYR A 177 8.89 -5.37 -14.29
C TYR A 177 9.74 -5.60 -15.55
N MET A 178 10.90 -6.22 -15.36
CA MET A 178 11.87 -6.49 -16.41
C MET A 178 11.92 -8.01 -16.70
N ASP A 179 11.97 -8.37 -17.97
CA ASP A 179 12.13 -9.76 -18.44
C ASP A 179 13.60 -10.21 -18.32
N ARG A 180 14.11 -10.27 -17.08
CA ARG A 180 15.48 -10.69 -16.74
C ARG A 180 15.51 -11.27 -15.32
N PRO A 181 16.53 -12.10 -14.98
CA PRO A 181 16.70 -12.63 -13.64
C PRO A 181 16.72 -11.55 -12.55
N LEU A 182 16.12 -11.83 -11.40
CA LEU A 182 16.03 -10.90 -10.25
C LEU A 182 17.41 -10.34 -9.85
N THR A 183 18.45 -11.18 -9.88
CA THR A 183 19.83 -10.79 -9.55
C THR A 183 20.43 -9.81 -10.55
N GLU A 184 20.01 -9.85 -11.81
CA GLU A 184 20.43 -8.90 -12.85
C GLU A 184 19.60 -7.61 -12.82
N CYS A 185 18.35 -7.70 -12.36
CA CYS A 185 17.47 -6.54 -12.23
C CYS A 185 17.82 -5.66 -11.02
N LEU A 186 18.36 -6.22 -9.94
CA LEU A 186 18.62 -5.47 -8.71
C LEU A 186 19.55 -4.27 -8.91
N PRO A 187 20.71 -4.36 -9.60
CA PRO A 187 21.56 -3.19 -9.88
C PRO A 187 20.85 -2.11 -10.68
N GLU A 188 19.95 -2.48 -11.61
CA GLU A 188 19.15 -1.50 -12.35
C GLU A 188 18.09 -0.85 -11.46
N ARG A 189 17.47 -1.60 -10.53
CA ARG A 189 16.57 -1.05 -9.52
C ARG A 189 17.26 -0.05 -8.61
N GLU A 190 18.52 -0.33 -8.24
CA GLU A 190 19.37 0.59 -7.47
C GLU A 190 19.66 1.87 -8.28
N ALA A 191 20.04 1.75 -9.56
CA ALA A 191 20.26 2.91 -10.41
C ALA A 191 18.98 3.76 -10.60
N ARG A 192 17.80 3.12 -10.75
CA ARG A 192 16.50 3.82 -10.79
C ARG A 192 16.21 4.52 -9.47
N ALA A 193 16.46 3.87 -8.34
CA ALA A 193 16.28 4.45 -7.01
C ALA A 193 17.16 5.69 -6.81
N ALA A 194 18.42 5.65 -7.24
CA ALA A 194 19.33 6.80 -7.18
C ALA A 194 18.77 8.01 -7.98
N LYS A 195 18.21 7.79 -9.17
CA LYS A 195 17.56 8.87 -9.95
C LYS A 195 16.35 9.47 -9.21
N VAL A 196 15.55 8.63 -8.51
CA VAL A 196 14.43 9.10 -7.68
C VAL A 196 14.93 9.95 -6.51
N VAL A 197 16.02 9.53 -5.85
CA VAL A 197 16.63 10.28 -4.75
C VAL A 197 17.20 11.60 -5.24
N GLU A 198 17.86 11.62 -6.39
CA GLU A 198 18.37 12.86 -7.02
C GLU A 198 17.22 13.82 -7.34
N ALA A 199 16.17 13.34 -8.00
CA ALA A 199 14.99 14.16 -8.28
C ALA A 199 14.38 14.74 -6.99
N HIS A 200 14.29 13.95 -5.92
CA HIS A 200 13.81 14.43 -4.63
C HIS A 200 14.73 15.50 -4.01
N ARG A 201 16.07 15.33 -4.11
CA ARG A 201 17.04 16.33 -3.64
C ARG A 201 16.82 17.68 -4.34
N LEU A 202 16.65 17.67 -5.67
CA LEU A 202 16.36 18.88 -6.45
C LEU A 202 15.02 19.52 -6.05
N VAL A 203 13.95 18.71 -5.90
CA VAL A 203 12.65 19.21 -5.43
C VAL A 203 12.77 19.91 -4.08
N ARG A 204 13.59 19.39 -3.16
CA ARG A 204 13.82 20.02 -1.87
C ARG A 204 14.58 21.33 -2.01
N ALA A 205 15.67 21.36 -2.80
CA ALA A 205 16.45 22.59 -3.03
C ALA A 205 15.58 23.72 -3.59
N ILE A 206 14.74 23.41 -4.60
CA ILE A 206 13.79 24.36 -5.19
C ILE A 206 12.75 24.82 -4.14
N SER A 207 12.23 23.89 -3.33
CA SER A 207 11.25 24.20 -2.28
C SER A 207 11.85 25.13 -1.21
N ASP A 208 13.10 24.90 -0.83
CA ASP A 208 13.82 25.74 0.14
C ASP A 208 14.07 27.15 -0.42
N ALA A 209 14.47 27.28 -1.69
CA ALA A 209 14.64 28.57 -2.37
C ALA A 209 13.29 29.36 -2.47
N LEU A 210 12.18 28.67 -2.77
CA LEU A 210 10.84 29.28 -2.77
C LEU A 210 10.42 29.71 -1.38
N LYS A 211 10.81 28.99 -0.34
CA LYS A 211 10.55 29.35 1.04
C LYS A 211 11.29 30.64 1.44
N GLU A 212 12.55 30.80 1.06
CA GLU A 212 13.34 31.98 1.31
C GLU A 212 12.76 33.22 0.60
N SER A 213 12.17 33.03 -0.59
CA SER A 213 11.50 34.11 -1.33
C SER A 213 10.09 34.44 -0.82
N GLY A 214 9.58 33.75 0.23
CA GLY A 214 8.26 33.94 0.79
C GLY A 214 7.12 33.31 -0.02
N ALA A 215 7.43 32.50 -1.03
CA ALA A 215 6.45 31.84 -1.93
C ALA A 215 6.16 30.38 -1.55
N TRP A 216 6.41 30.00 -0.31
CA TRP A 216 6.18 28.64 0.16
C TRP A 216 4.73 28.36 0.57
N HIS A 217 4.26 27.15 0.27
CA HIS A 217 3.02 26.57 0.80
C HIS A 217 3.18 25.04 0.94
N GLU A 218 2.27 24.39 1.67
CA GLU A 218 2.37 22.96 2.00
C GLU A 218 2.42 22.01 0.78
N PHE A 219 1.88 22.41 -0.37
CA PHE A 219 1.85 21.63 -1.61
C PHE A 219 2.96 21.98 -2.60
N VAL A 220 3.92 22.84 -2.24
CA VAL A 220 4.96 23.33 -3.17
C VAL A 220 5.78 22.20 -3.77
N GLY A 221 6.16 21.18 -2.98
CA GLY A 221 6.89 20.01 -3.48
C GLY A 221 6.12 19.23 -4.54
N ALA A 222 4.83 18.98 -4.31
CA ALA A 222 3.97 18.32 -5.30
C ALA A 222 3.78 19.18 -6.57
N GLN A 223 3.72 20.49 -6.44
CA GLN A 223 3.65 21.41 -7.56
C GLN A 223 4.93 21.38 -8.40
N ILE A 224 6.12 21.38 -7.79
CA ILE A 224 7.41 21.26 -8.47
C ILE A 224 7.47 19.94 -9.24
N VAL A 225 7.16 18.80 -8.59
CA VAL A 225 7.09 17.48 -9.24
C VAL A 225 6.10 17.48 -10.40
N SER A 226 4.92 18.04 -10.21
CA SER A 226 3.93 18.19 -11.29
C SER A 226 4.45 19.04 -12.44
N HIS A 227 5.19 20.11 -12.17
CA HIS A 227 5.75 20.98 -13.20
C HIS A 227 6.86 20.28 -14.00
N ALA A 228 7.69 19.50 -13.33
CA ALA A 228 8.78 18.74 -13.96
C ALA A 228 8.32 17.42 -14.60
N ASN A 229 7.09 16.95 -14.35
CA ASN A 229 6.58 15.67 -14.83
C ASN A 229 6.40 15.64 -16.36
N PRO A 230 7.17 14.84 -17.12
CA PRO A 230 7.03 14.74 -18.57
C PRO A 230 5.79 13.93 -18.99
N LEU A 231 5.16 13.19 -18.06
CA LEU A 231 4.08 12.25 -18.35
C LEU A 231 2.68 12.79 -18.02
N LYS A 232 2.50 14.11 -17.87
CA LYS A 232 1.20 14.72 -17.48
C LYS A 232 0.00 14.24 -18.33
N ARG A 233 0.20 14.05 -19.62
CA ARG A 233 -0.84 13.65 -20.59
C ARG A 233 -0.62 12.26 -21.19
N ALA A 234 0.37 11.52 -20.72
CA ALA A 234 0.74 10.22 -21.26
C ALA A 234 -0.28 9.14 -20.89
N ARG A 235 -0.73 8.37 -21.90
CA ARG A 235 -1.67 7.26 -21.75
C ARG A 235 -1.00 5.88 -21.87
N LYS A 236 0.23 5.81 -22.39
CA LYS A 236 1.00 4.58 -22.60
C LYS A 236 2.11 4.47 -21.54
N GLN A 237 2.67 3.28 -21.42
CA GLN A 237 3.86 3.04 -20.63
C GLN A 237 5.07 3.70 -21.31
N HIS A 238 5.98 4.23 -20.49
CA HIS A 238 7.16 4.95 -20.95
C HIS A 238 8.42 4.31 -20.38
N SER A 239 9.59 4.58 -21.00
CA SER A 239 10.88 4.21 -20.45
C SER A 239 11.13 4.97 -19.15
N PHE A 240 11.65 4.27 -18.14
CA PHE A 240 12.03 4.87 -16.86
C PHE A 240 13.14 5.91 -17.08
N ASP A 241 14.21 5.52 -17.78
CA ASP A 241 15.38 6.38 -17.97
C ASP A 241 15.01 7.65 -18.73
N GLU A 242 14.32 7.53 -19.88
CA GLU A 242 13.88 8.69 -20.63
C GLU A 242 13.00 9.64 -19.80
N THR A 243 12.15 9.08 -18.94
CA THR A 243 11.25 9.85 -18.09
C THR A 243 12.01 10.61 -17.01
N PHE A 244 12.88 9.91 -16.28
CA PHE A 244 13.61 10.52 -15.18
C PHE A 244 14.73 11.44 -15.66
N ASP A 245 15.40 11.14 -16.77
CA ASP A 245 16.41 12.03 -17.36
C ASP A 245 15.78 13.38 -17.79
N LYS A 246 14.61 13.34 -18.43
CA LYS A 246 13.84 14.57 -18.76
C LYS A 246 13.37 15.32 -17.53
N MET A 247 12.90 14.57 -16.51
CA MET A 247 12.45 15.16 -15.26
C MET A 247 13.58 15.84 -14.50
N ILE A 248 14.73 15.18 -14.36
CA ILE A 248 15.92 15.71 -13.67
C ILE A 248 16.43 16.94 -14.42
N ALA A 249 16.54 16.89 -15.76
CA ALA A 249 16.93 18.05 -16.55
C ALA A 249 15.99 19.26 -16.33
N LYS A 250 14.68 19.00 -16.24
CA LYS A 250 13.70 20.06 -15.97
C LYS A 250 13.81 20.58 -14.53
N LEU A 251 14.11 19.71 -13.57
CA LEU A 251 14.32 20.11 -12.18
C LEU A 251 15.57 20.99 -12.03
N HIS A 252 16.65 20.75 -12.79
CA HIS A 252 17.81 21.64 -12.82
C HIS A 252 17.47 23.02 -13.39
N ASP A 253 16.69 23.11 -14.48
CA ASP A 253 16.20 24.40 -15.00
C ASP A 253 15.34 25.15 -13.95
N LEU A 254 14.57 24.42 -13.14
CA LEU A 254 13.75 25.00 -12.06
C LEU A 254 14.60 25.35 -10.82
N GLU A 255 15.70 24.67 -10.56
CA GLU A 255 16.66 25.02 -9.48
C GLU A 255 17.34 26.35 -9.78
N GLU A 256 17.70 26.60 -11.05
CA GLU A 256 18.26 27.89 -11.50
C GLU A 256 17.20 29.00 -11.54
N HIS A 257 15.93 28.65 -11.77
CA HIS A 257 14.82 29.58 -11.99
C HIS A 257 13.57 29.19 -11.18
N PRO A 258 13.59 29.23 -9.84
CA PRO A 258 12.47 28.76 -8.99
C PRO A 258 11.15 29.48 -9.26
N GLU A 259 11.19 30.74 -9.67
CA GLU A 259 9.99 31.55 -9.97
C GLU A 259 9.15 30.98 -11.13
N LYS A 260 9.71 30.14 -12.01
CA LYS A 260 8.97 29.46 -13.08
C LYS A 260 7.89 28.53 -12.53
N VAL A 261 8.09 27.96 -11.32
CA VAL A 261 7.11 27.10 -10.66
C VAL A 261 5.82 27.87 -10.37
N LEU A 262 5.91 29.16 -10.06
CA LEU A 262 4.78 30.02 -9.69
C LEU A 262 3.99 30.53 -10.90
N ARG A 263 4.60 30.57 -12.08
CA ARG A 263 4.01 31.11 -13.34
C ARG A 263 3.20 30.09 -14.14
N GLY A 264 3.17 28.83 -13.73
CA GLY A 264 2.57 27.72 -14.45
C GLY A 264 1.39 27.09 -13.71
N GLY A 265 0.32 27.86 -13.44
CA GLY A 265 -0.96 27.38 -12.95
C GLY A 265 -2.01 27.49 -14.05
#